data_ac1ba3173af64a775b0dd71b6fc64142
#
_entry.id   ac1ba3173af64a775b0dd71b6fc64142
#
_cell.length_a   1.000
_cell.length_b   1.000
_cell.length_c   1.000
_cell.angle_alpha   90.00
_cell.angle_beta   90.00
_cell.angle_gamma   90.00
#
_symmetry.space_group_name_H-M   'P 1'
#
loop_
_entity.id
_entity.type
_entity.pdbx_description
1 polymer ?
#
loop_
_entity_poly.entity_id
_entity_poly.type
_entity_poly.pdbx_seq_one_letter_code
_entity_poly.pdbx_strand_id
1 'polypeptide(L)'
;AWSESSAVCYANSVLGARTNREGGPGALSAAICGRTPNYGYHLDEERIPNLLVEVETPLKGSDYGALGYLVGKSVGSGIPYFKLKSRKQGKTGVNNLKALGAALASSGAVALYHVENITPEYKSASENLEMLEKISIASADLEETRETLSMYKDKPDLVCLGCPHASLEEINEVAQILKGKTLANKLWVCTSISVKAASDRMGYTQIIENAGGHVVCDTCMVVAPIE
;
A
#
# COMPACT_ATOMS: atom_id res chain seq x y z
N ALA A 1 -11.17 2.54 9.00
CA ALA A 1 -9.98 2.01 8.32
C ALA A 1 -8.71 2.04 9.18
N TRP A 2 -8.76 2.55 10.42
CA TRP A 2 -7.56 2.71 11.25
C TRP A 2 -6.98 1.40 11.82
N SER A 3 -7.73 0.32 11.80
CA SER A 3 -7.30 -1.02 12.25
C SER A 3 -7.04 -1.99 11.09
N GLU A 4 -7.04 -1.49 9.88
CA GLU A 4 -6.80 -2.29 8.68
C GLU A 4 -5.29 -2.51 8.48
N SER A 5 -4.91 -3.73 8.08
CA SER A 5 -3.50 -4.17 8.01
C SER A 5 -2.62 -3.27 7.14
N SER A 6 -3.15 -2.76 6.02
CA SER A 6 -2.39 -1.86 5.14
C SER A 6 -2.13 -0.50 5.80
N ALA A 7 -3.08 0.04 6.56
CA ALA A 7 -2.93 1.28 7.30
C ALA A 7 -1.89 1.11 8.43
N VAL A 8 -1.90 -0.02 9.13
CA VAL A 8 -0.93 -0.34 10.18
C VAL A 8 0.47 -0.50 9.62
N CYS A 9 0.63 -1.21 8.50
CA CYS A 9 1.90 -1.37 7.83
C CYS A 9 2.48 -0.01 7.41
N TYR A 10 1.65 0.86 6.85
CA TYR A 10 2.03 2.23 6.49
C TYR A 10 2.42 3.06 7.72
N ALA A 11 1.62 3.00 8.79
CA ALA A 11 1.88 3.74 10.03
C ALA A 11 3.22 3.35 10.66
N ASN A 12 3.48 2.05 10.79
CA ASN A 12 4.75 1.55 11.31
C ASN A 12 5.95 1.94 10.43
N SER A 13 5.83 1.76 9.12
CA SER A 13 6.95 1.85 8.19
C SER A 13 7.26 3.28 7.76
N VAL A 14 6.21 4.07 7.42
CA VAL A 14 6.36 5.39 6.79
C VAL A 14 6.22 6.52 7.80
N LEU A 15 5.34 6.37 8.80
CA LEU A 15 5.13 7.37 9.84
C LEU A 15 6.01 7.12 11.08
N GLY A 16 6.68 5.97 11.19
CA GLY A 16 7.48 5.60 12.36
C GLY A 16 6.64 5.35 13.62
N ALA A 17 5.36 5.03 13.44
CA ALA A 17 4.50 4.63 14.56
C ALA A 17 4.89 3.24 15.09
N ARG A 18 4.41 2.93 16.29
CA ARG A 18 4.64 1.64 16.95
C ARG A 18 3.32 0.99 17.30
N THR A 19 2.95 -0.04 16.53
CA THR A 19 1.73 -0.80 16.75
C THR A 19 1.93 -2.25 16.34
N ASN A 20 1.32 -3.16 17.12
CA ASN A 20 1.34 -4.60 16.86
C ASN A 20 0.18 -5.08 15.97
N ARG A 21 -0.45 -4.20 15.21
CA ARG A 21 -1.69 -4.49 14.47
C ARG A 21 -2.83 -4.87 15.43
N GLU A 22 -2.96 -4.12 16.52
CA GLU A 22 -4.02 -4.30 17.49
C GLU A 22 -5.38 -4.27 16.81
N GLY A 23 -6.19 -5.28 17.05
CA GLY A 23 -7.59 -5.30 16.60
C GLY A 23 -8.41 -4.21 17.29
N GLY A 24 -9.60 -3.93 16.77
CA GLY A 24 -10.49 -2.88 17.30
C GLY A 24 -10.66 -2.90 18.82
N PRO A 25 -10.93 -4.05 19.46
CA PRO A 25 -11.03 -4.13 20.93
C PRO A 25 -9.75 -3.75 21.66
N GLY A 26 -8.57 -4.19 21.18
CA GLY A 26 -7.27 -3.85 21.78
C GLY A 26 -6.95 -2.37 21.63
N ALA A 27 -7.16 -1.80 20.43
CA ALA A 27 -6.97 -0.38 20.18
C ALA A 27 -7.90 0.49 21.04
N LEU A 28 -9.18 0.13 21.17
CA LEU A 28 -10.14 0.81 22.02
C LEU A 28 -9.74 0.73 23.50
N SER A 29 -9.33 -0.43 23.96
CA SER A 29 -8.85 -0.63 25.35
C SER A 29 -7.63 0.24 25.63
N ALA A 30 -6.66 0.30 24.72
CA ALA A 30 -5.49 1.17 24.83
C ALA A 30 -5.88 2.65 24.88
N ALA A 31 -6.84 3.07 24.06
CA ALA A 31 -7.34 4.44 24.06
C ALA A 31 -8.04 4.82 25.39
N ILE A 32 -8.81 3.91 25.98
CA ILE A 32 -9.51 4.12 27.27
C ILE A 32 -8.50 4.15 28.43
N CYS A 33 -7.56 3.19 28.47
CA CYS A 33 -6.60 3.05 29.56
C CYS A 33 -5.41 4.03 29.45
N GLY A 34 -5.18 4.62 28.29
CA GLY A 34 -3.99 5.42 28.00
C GLY A 34 -2.69 4.61 28.05
N ARG A 35 -2.75 3.31 27.85
CA ARG A 35 -1.62 2.38 27.92
C ARG A 35 -1.74 1.27 26.88
N THR A 36 -0.59 0.77 26.42
CA THR A 36 -0.49 -0.41 25.56
C THR A 36 0.54 -1.38 26.14
N PRO A 37 0.44 -2.70 25.90
CA PRO A 37 1.43 -3.66 26.31
C PRO A 37 2.81 -3.36 25.72
N ASN A 38 3.87 -3.55 26.53
CA ASN A 38 5.25 -3.32 26.10
C ASN A 38 5.85 -4.60 25.50
N TYR A 39 5.46 -4.94 24.27
CA TYR A 39 5.98 -6.09 23.52
C TYR A 39 5.87 -5.89 22.01
N GLY A 40 6.49 -6.78 21.23
CA GLY A 40 6.44 -6.81 19.77
C GLY A 40 6.93 -5.50 19.16
N TYR A 41 6.28 -4.99 18.14
CA TYR A 41 6.72 -3.78 17.41
C TYR A 41 6.73 -2.48 18.22
N HIS A 42 6.38 -2.49 19.50
CA HIS A 42 6.66 -1.40 20.44
C HIS A 42 8.13 -1.35 20.83
N LEU A 43 8.85 -2.48 20.75
CA LEU A 43 10.25 -2.64 21.14
C LEU A 43 11.17 -2.48 19.91
N ASP A 44 12.35 -1.89 20.10
CA ASP A 44 13.31 -1.65 19.01
C ASP A 44 13.86 -2.97 18.45
N GLU A 45 14.14 -3.93 19.32
CA GLU A 45 14.66 -5.25 18.98
C GLU A 45 13.72 -6.09 18.09
N GLU A 46 12.43 -5.84 18.17
CA GLU A 46 11.42 -6.53 17.35
C GLU A 46 11.16 -5.86 15.99
N ARG A 47 11.89 -4.78 15.69
CA ARG A 47 11.76 -4.01 14.44
C ARG A 47 12.93 -4.22 13.48
N ILE A 48 13.79 -5.19 13.81
CA ILE A 48 14.97 -5.54 13.02
C ILE A 48 14.54 -6.33 11.78
N PRO A 49 15.04 -5.99 10.58
CA PRO A 49 14.70 -6.71 9.36
C PRO A 49 15.30 -8.13 9.36
N ASN A 50 14.60 -9.06 8.71
CA ASN A 50 15.03 -10.43 8.53
C ASN A 50 15.23 -10.83 7.05
N LEU A 51 14.96 -9.92 6.11
CA LEU A 51 15.16 -10.12 4.67
C LEU A 51 15.70 -8.84 4.03
N LEU A 52 16.77 -8.95 3.25
CA LEU A 52 17.28 -7.87 2.40
C LEU A 52 16.73 -8.03 0.98
N VAL A 53 16.06 -7.01 0.48
CA VAL A 53 15.49 -6.96 -0.88
C VAL A 53 16.23 -5.92 -1.71
N GLU A 54 16.99 -6.36 -2.70
CA GLU A 54 17.65 -5.46 -3.65
C GLU A 54 16.83 -5.37 -4.95
N VAL A 55 16.34 -4.18 -5.26
CA VAL A 55 15.56 -3.95 -6.47
C VAL A 55 16.44 -3.37 -7.55
N GLU A 56 16.70 -4.15 -8.59
CA GLU A 56 17.65 -3.81 -9.64
C GLU A 56 17.05 -2.93 -10.76
N THR A 57 15.74 -2.76 -10.77
CA THR A 57 15.02 -1.98 -11.78
C THR A 57 14.36 -0.73 -11.17
N PRO A 58 14.29 0.39 -11.90
CA PRO A 58 13.54 1.55 -11.45
C PRO A 58 12.04 1.28 -11.43
N LEU A 59 11.39 1.52 -10.29
CA LEU A 59 9.96 1.29 -10.09
C LEU A 59 9.09 2.47 -10.55
N LYS A 60 7.85 2.17 -11.00
CA LYS A 60 6.83 3.15 -11.38
C LYS A 60 5.44 2.66 -10.99
N GLY A 61 4.61 3.54 -10.44
CA GLY A 61 3.18 3.29 -10.21
C GLY A 61 2.87 1.90 -9.66
N SER A 62 2.22 1.06 -10.45
CA SER A 62 1.80 -0.29 -10.05
C SER A 62 2.94 -1.28 -9.76
N ASP A 63 4.20 -0.96 -10.13
CA ASP A 63 5.36 -1.81 -9.81
C ASP A 63 5.52 -1.98 -8.29
N TYR A 64 5.18 -0.95 -7.51
CA TYR A 64 5.24 -1.02 -6.04
C TYR A 64 4.25 -2.03 -5.47
N GLY A 65 3.08 -2.16 -6.08
CA GLY A 65 2.10 -3.20 -5.72
C GLY A 65 2.59 -4.61 -6.08
N ALA A 66 3.13 -4.80 -7.29
CA ALA A 66 3.70 -6.07 -7.73
C ALA A 66 4.88 -6.49 -6.85
N LEU A 67 5.80 -5.54 -6.54
CA LEU A 67 6.91 -5.77 -5.63
C LEU A 67 6.43 -6.20 -4.24
N GLY A 68 5.45 -5.48 -3.69
CA GLY A 68 4.91 -5.81 -2.37
C GLY A 68 4.26 -7.18 -2.33
N TYR A 69 3.54 -7.57 -3.38
CA TYR A 69 2.95 -8.90 -3.48
C TYR A 69 4.01 -10.01 -3.53
N LEU A 70 5.02 -9.86 -4.38
CA LEU A 70 6.11 -10.83 -4.54
C LEU A 70 6.90 -11.00 -3.24
N VAL A 71 7.35 -9.90 -2.65
CA VAL A 71 8.15 -9.93 -1.42
C VAL A 71 7.33 -10.40 -0.23
N GLY A 72 6.08 -9.98 -0.11
CA GLY A 72 5.20 -10.43 0.98
C GLY A 72 5.02 -11.94 0.99
N LYS A 73 4.87 -12.57 -0.17
CA LYS A 73 4.83 -14.04 -0.28
C LYS A 73 6.12 -14.71 0.16
N SER A 74 7.26 -14.07 -0.09
CA SER A 74 8.57 -14.64 0.26
C SER A 74 8.89 -14.48 1.74
N VAL A 75 8.59 -13.31 2.31
CA VAL A 75 8.97 -12.97 3.70
C VAL A 75 7.93 -13.41 4.73
N GLY A 76 6.68 -13.68 4.32
CA GLY A 76 5.59 -13.94 5.25
C GLY A 76 5.39 -12.76 6.20
N SER A 77 5.22 -13.03 7.49
CA SER A 77 5.06 -12.00 8.54
C SER A 77 6.37 -11.31 8.95
N GLY A 78 7.48 -11.54 8.24
CA GLY A 78 8.76 -10.93 8.54
C GLY A 78 8.83 -9.44 8.18
N ILE A 79 10.02 -8.87 8.35
CA ILE A 79 10.30 -7.44 8.13
C ILE A 79 11.30 -7.30 6.99
N PRO A 80 10.88 -6.93 5.78
CA PRO A 80 11.80 -6.71 4.66
C PRO A 80 12.47 -5.35 4.75
N TYR A 81 13.75 -5.31 4.36
CA TYR A 81 14.52 -4.08 4.14
C TYR A 81 14.78 -3.92 2.64
N PHE A 82 14.32 -2.83 2.06
CA PHE A 82 14.43 -2.56 0.63
C PHE A 82 15.58 -1.62 0.31
N LYS A 83 16.42 -2.01 -0.65
CA LYS A 83 17.32 -1.14 -1.39
C LYS A 83 16.74 -0.93 -2.79
N LEU A 84 16.15 0.23 -3.01
CA LEU A 84 15.53 0.57 -4.29
C LEU A 84 16.54 1.22 -5.22
N LYS A 85 16.60 0.78 -6.48
CA LYS A 85 17.39 1.47 -7.49
C LYS A 85 16.80 2.84 -7.77
N SER A 86 17.46 3.87 -7.28
CA SER A 86 17.02 5.26 -7.45
C SER A 86 17.05 5.66 -8.93
N ARG A 87 15.93 6.17 -9.45
CA ARG A 87 16.00 7.08 -10.60
C ARG A 87 16.53 8.41 -10.12
N LYS A 88 17.44 9.01 -10.86
CA LYS A 88 17.96 10.36 -10.57
C LYS A 88 16.79 11.27 -10.17
N GLN A 89 16.82 11.72 -8.88
CA GLN A 89 16.01 12.80 -8.31
C GLN A 89 14.47 12.65 -8.22
N GLY A 90 13.88 11.45 -8.21
CA GLY A 90 12.46 11.29 -7.85
C GLY A 90 12.34 10.75 -6.41
N LYS A 91 11.82 11.52 -5.48
CA LYS A 91 11.41 10.98 -4.17
C LYS A 91 10.34 9.91 -4.43
N THR A 92 10.50 8.72 -3.85
CA THR A 92 9.41 7.73 -3.83
C THR A 92 8.20 8.39 -3.16
N GLY A 93 7.13 8.54 -3.91
CA GLY A 93 5.94 9.25 -3.43
C GLY A 93 5.21 8.47 -2.34
N VAL A 94 4.44 9.19 -1.53
CA VAL A 94 3.61 8.62 -0.47
C VAL A 94 2.68 7.51 -1.00
N ASN A 95 2.08 7.71 -2.18
CA ASN A 95 1.21 6.72 -2.82
C ASN A 95 1.94 5.43 -3.18
N ASN A 96 3.20 5.51 -3.61
CA ASN A 96 4.02 4.34 -3.91
C ASN A 96 4.32 3.52 -2.66
N LEU A 97 4.70 4.17 -1.56
CA LEU A 97 4.92 3.50 -0.27
C LEU A 97 3.62 2.92 0.30
N LYS A 98 2.50 3.62 0.11
CA LYS A 98 1.17 3.12 0.46
C LYS A 98 0.83 1.85 -0.31
N ALA A 99 1.04 1.81 -1.62
CA ALA A 99 0.80 0.65 -2.47
C ALA A 99 1.72 -0.53 -2.10
N LEU A 100 3.01 -0.26 -1.86
CA LEU A 100 3.98 -1.27 -1.40
C LEU A 100 3.52 -1.90 -0.08
N GLY A 101 3.21 -1.08 0.93
CA GLY A 101 2.80 -1.57 2.24
C GLY A 101 1.48 -2.33 2.22
N ALA A 102 0.52 -1.91 1.39
CA ALA A 102 -0.76 -2.62 1.23
C ALA A 102 -0.57 -4.00 0.61
N ALA A 103 0.24 -4.10 -0.43
CA ALA A 103 0.53 -5.38 -1.07
C ALA A 103 1.32 -6.33 -0.15
N LEU A 104 2.33 -5.81 0.58
CA LEU A 104 3.06 -6.55 1.61
C LEU A 104 2.13 -7.10 2.71
N ALA A 105 1.23 -6.25 3.21
CA ALA A 105 0.30 -6.63 4.26
C ALA A 105 -0.70 -7.70 3.81
N SER A 106 -1.19 -7.62 2.57
CA SER A 106 -2.18 -8.54 2.04
C SER A 106 -1.60 -9.88 1.60
N SER A 107 -0.36 -9.92 1.09
CA SER A 107 0.25 -11.14 0.56
C SER A 107 1.07 -11.92 1.61
N GLY A 108 1.64 -11.22 2.63
CA GLY A 108 2.53 -11.84 3.61
C GLY A 108 2.20 -11.52 5.07
N ALA A 109 1.13 -10.77 5.34
CA ALA A 109 0.82 -10.26 6.69
C ALA A 109 1.92 -9.34 7.28
N VAL A 110 2.75 -8.72 6.44
CA VAL A 110 3.81 -7.79 6.84
C VAL A 110 3.22 -6.59 7.58
N ALA A 111 3.72 -6.29 8.77
CA ALA A 111 3.27 -5.15 9.57
C ALA A 111 4.27 -3.98 9.59
N LEU A 112 5.50 -4.22 9.14
CA LEU A 112 6.59 -3.25 9.10
C LEU A 112 7.53 -3.59 7.95
N TYR A 113 8.00 -2.57 7.24
CA TYR A 113 9.09 -2.65 6.28
C TYR A 113 9.97 -1.42 6.36
N HIS A 114 11.21 -1.55 5.91
CA HIS A 114 12.14 -0.44 5.80
C HIS A 114 12.53 -0.21 4.36
N VAL A 115 12.73 1.06 3.98
CA VAL A 115 13.26 1.43 2.67
C VAL A 115 14.45 2.37 2.88
N GLU A 116 15.59 1.98 2.36
CA GLU A 116 16.85 2.73 2.50
C GLU A 116 16.68 4.18 2.07
N ASN A 117 17.17 5.11 2.90
CA ASN A 117 17.11 6.56 2.70
C ASN A 117 15.70 7.17 2.60
N ILE A 118 14.64 6.42 2.89
CA ILE A 118 13.25 6.88 2.74
C ILE A 118 12.46 6.76 4.04
N THR A 119 12.38 5.56 4.63
CA THR A 119 11.58 5.34 5.85
C THR A 119 12.32 5.83 7.11
N PRO A 120 11.61 6.29 8.16
CA PRO A 120 12.25 6.95 9.32
C PRO A 120 13.32 6.11 9.99
N GLU A 121 13.10 4.81 10.12
CA GLU A 121 13.95 3.90 10.89
C GLU A 121 15.00 3.16 10.03
N TYR A 122 15.18 3.53 8.75
CA TYR A 122 16.08 2.79 7.86
C TYR A 122 17.52 2.70 8.37
N LYS A 123 18.00 3.72 9.11
CA LYS A 123 19.38 3.73 9.64
C LYS A 123 19.57 2.73 10.76
N SER A 124 18.69 2.74 11.76
CA SER A 124 18.74 1.77 12.86
C SER A 124 18.48 0.36 12.37
N ALA A 125 17.60 0.19 11.38
CA ALA A 125 17.30 -1.09 10.75
C ALA A 125 18.42 -1.58 9.79
N SER A 126 19.43 -0.76 9.47
CA SER A 126 20.50 -1.16 8.54
C SER A 126 21.66 -1.91 9.20
N GLU A 127 21.62 -2.11 10.51
CA GLU A 127 22.63 -2.88 11.20
C GLU A 127 22.57 -4.36 10.79
N ASN A 128 23.74 -4.93 10.44
CA ASN A 128 23.88 -6.35 10.07
C ASN A 128 23.10 -6.84 8.83
N LEU A 129 22.76 -5.96 7.89
CA LEU A 129 22.09 -6.35 6.62
C LEU A 129 22.86 -7.40 5.81
N GLU A 130 24.18 -7.45 5.94
CA GLU A 130 25.04 -8.42 5.24
C GLU A 130 24.84 -9.86 5.72
N MET A 131 24.27 -10.03 6.90
CA MET A 131 23.98 -11.34 7.49
C MET A 131 22.59 -11.87 7.13
N LEU A 132 21.76 -11.04 6.51
CA LEU A 132 20.40 -11.40 6.16
C LEU A 132 20.35 -12.24 4.88
N GLU A 133 19.33 -13.07 4.79
CA GLU A 133 18.93 -13.63 3.51
C GLU A 133 18.65 -12.49 2.54
N LYS A 134 19.14 -12.67 1.29
CA LYS A 134 19.06 -11.64 0.27
C LYS A 134 18.31 -12.16 -0.95
N ILE A 135 17.37 -11.35 -1.42
CA ILE A 135 16.72 -11.55 -2.71
C ILE A 135 16.97 -10.34 -3.62
N SER A 136 17.23 -10.62 -4.91
CA SER A 136 17.33 -9.60 -5.95
C SER A 136 16.10 -9.64 -6.83
N ILE A 137 15.51 -8.48 -7.11
CA ILE A 137 14.28 -8.33 -7.91
C ILE A 137 14.63 -7.59 -9.20
N ALA A 138 14.48 -8.26 -10.31
CA ALA A 138 14.65 -7.71 -11.66
C ALA A 138 13.30 -7.28 -12.28
N SER A 139 13.34 -6.68 -13.45
CA SER A 139 12.13 -6.29 -14.20
C SER A 139 11.27 -7.50 -14.58
N ALA A 140 11.91 -8.61 -14.91
CA ALA A 140 11.23 -9.86 -15.30
C ALA A 140 10.36 -10.41 -14.17
N ASP A 141 10.85 -10.36 -12.91
CA ASP A 141 10.11 -10.87 -11.75
C ASP A 141 8.83 -10.07 -11.50
N LEU A 142 8.89 -8.74 -11.72
CA LEU A 142 7.72 -7.88 -11.62
C LEU A 142 6.72 -8.13 -12.75
N GLU A 143 7.20 -8.45 -13.93
CA GLU A 143 6.37 -8.77 -15.10
C GLU A 143 5.64 -10.09 -14.91
N GLU A 144 6.34 -11.15 -14.50
CA GLU A 144 5.78 -12.45 -14.14
C GLU A 144 4.75 -12.31 -13.00
N THR A 145 5.05 -11.48 -12.00
CA THR A 145 4.11 -11.19 -10.92
C THR A 145 2.82 -10.56 -11.44
N ARG A 146 2.91 -9.59 -12.35
CA ARG A 146 1.72 -8.98 -12.96
C ARG A 146 0.91 -9.98 -13.79
N GLU A 147 1.58 -10.83 -14.55
CA GLU A 147 0.92 -11.89 -15.31
C GLU A 147 0.17 -12.85 -14.38
N THR A 148 0.80 -13.25 -13.29
CA THR A 148 0.19 -14.10 -12.26
C THR A 148 -1.04 -13.45 -11.63
N LEU A 149 -1.00 -12.13 -11.39
CA LEU A 149 -2.12 -11.37 -10.84
C LEU A 149 -3.23 -11.10 -11.88
N SER A 150 -2.91 -11.19 -13.17
CA SER A 150 -3.85 -10.97 -14.27
C SER A 150 -4.55 -12.25 -14.69
N MET A 151 -5.27 -12.87 -13.75
CA MET A 151 -5.85 -14.22 -13.92
C MET A 151 -7.01 -14.29 -14.92
N TYR A 152 -7.68 -13.18 -15.22
CA TYR A 152 -8.86 -13.14 -16.07
C TYR A 152 -8.55 -12.47 -17.41
N LYS A 153 -8.87 -13.16 -18.49
CA LYS A 153 -8.75 -12.65 -19.87
C LYS A 153 -10.05 -12.02 -20.38
N ASP A 154 -11.16 -12.27 -19.70
CA ASP A 154 -12.47 -11.74 -20.06
C ASP A 154 -12.64 -10.29 -19.61
N LYS A 155 -13.59 -9.58 -20.24
CA LYS A 155 -13.91 -8.21 -19.83
C LYS A 155 -14.50 -8.23 -18.42
N PRO A 156 -13.99 -7.44 -17.48
CA PRO A 156 -14.57 -7.35 -16.15
C PRO A 156 -15.93 -6.63 -16.20
N ASP A 157 -16.88 -7.06 -15.38
CA ASP A 157 -18.15 -6.35 -15.20
C ASP A 157 -17.98 -5.09 -14.36
N LEU A 158 -17.03 -5.10 -13.42
CA LEU A 158 -16.73 -4.02 -12.51
C LEU A 158 -15.23 -3.88 -12.31
N VAL A 159 -14.74 -2.66 -12.45
CA VAL A 159 -13.37 -2.27 -12.07
C VAL A 159 -13.45 -1.53 -10.74
N CYS A 160 -12.67 -1.96 -9.75
CA CYS A 160 -12.57 -1.29 -8.45
C CYS A 160 -11.15 -0.79 -8.22
N LEU A 161 -11.03 0.48 -7.86
CA LEU A 161 -9.80 1.12 -7.44
C LEU A 161 -9.95 1.59 -5.98
N GLY A 162 -8.85 1.67 -5.24
CA GLY A 162 -8.84 2.22 -3.88
C GLY A 162 -8.82 1.17 -2.78
N CYS A 163 -7.98 0.15 -2.95
CA CYS A 163 -7.53 -0.73 -1.86
C CYS A 163 -5.99 -0.72 -1.80
N PRO A 164 -5.41 0.10 -0.94
CA PRO A 164 -6.02 1.02 0.05
C PRO A 164 -6.71 2.23 -0.60
N HIS A 165 -7.58 2.90 0.16
CA HIS A 165 -8.36 4.05 -0.30
C HIS A 165 -7.55 5.03 -1.14
N ALA A 166 -8.11 5.41 -2.29
CA ALA A 166 -7.46 6.31 -3.23
C ALA A 166 -7.21 7.69 -2.60
N SER A 167 -6.02 8.23 -2.81
CA SER A 167 -5.67 9.59 -2.45
C SER A 167 -6.28 10.59 -3.46
N LEU A 168 -6.26 11.87 -3.11
CA LEU A 168 -6.72 12.92 -4.01
C LEU A 168 -5.92 12.96 -5.33
N GLU A 169 -4.63 12.66 -5.26
CA GLU A 169 -3.73 12.58 -6.42
C GLU A 169 -4.12 11.41 -7.34
N GLU A 170 -4.34 10.22 -6.76
CA GLU A 170 -4.79 9.04 -7.51
C GLU A 170 -6.18 9.25 -8.15
N ILE A 171 -7.11 9.93 -7.46
CA ILE A 171 -8.41 10.30 -8.03
C ILE A 171 -8.23 11.29 -9.19
N ASN A 172 -7.33 12.27 -9.06
CA ASN A 172 -7.01 13.18 -10.15
C ASN A 172 -6.45 12.41 -11.37
N GLU A 173 -5.53 11.48 -11.17
CA GLU A 173 -4.99 10.66 -12.26
C GLU A 173 -6.11 9.91 -13.01
N VAL A 174 -7.03 9.29 -12.27
CA VAL A 174 -8.21 8.62 -12.85
C VAL A 174 -9.08 9.62 -13.63
N ALA A 175 -9.34 10.79 -13.04
CA ALA A 175 -10.12 11.83 -13.70
C ALA A 175 -9.48 12.33 -15.02
N GLN A 176 -8.14 12.51 -15.02
CA GLN A 176 -7.43 12.91 -16.25
C GLN A 176 -7.50 11.83 -17.33
N ILE A 177 -7.40 10.54 -16.95
CA ILE A 177 -7.52 9.42 -17.89
C ILE A 177 -8.91 9.37 -18.51
N LEU A 178 -9.97 9.67 -17.73
CA LEU A 178 -11.37 9.54 -18.13
C LEU A 178 -11.95 10.81 -18.78
N LYS A 179 -11.25 11.93 -18.71
CA LYS A 179 -11.74 13.20 -19.22
C LYS A 179 -12.15 13.11 -20.70
N GLY A 180 -13.43 13.40 -20.98
CA GLY A 180 -14.00 13.34 -22.32
C GLY A 180 -14.23 11.93 -22.87
N LYS A 181 -14.16 10.91 -22.03
CA LYS A 181 -14.41 9.51 -22.40
C LYS A 181 -15.67 8.97 -21.72
N THR A 182 -16.17 7.87 -22.25
CA THR A 182 -17.26 7.08 -21.66
C THR A 182 -16.71 5.69 -21.31
N LEU A 183 -17.00 5.22 -20.13
CA LEU A 183 -16.60 3.90 -19.67
C LEU A 183 -17.46 2.81 -20.33
N ALA A 184 -16.81 1.72 -20.73
CA ALA A 184 -17.47 0.53 -21.24
C ALA A 184 -17.93 -0.41 -20.10
N ASN A 185 -17.33 -0.29 -18.93
CA ASN A 185 -17.55 -1.15 -17.77
C ASN A 185 -17.82 -0.29 -16.54
N LYS A 186 -18.46 -0.84 -15.52
CA LYS A 186 -18.65 -0.17 -14.23
C LYS A 186 -17.29 0.15 -13.59
N LEU A 187 -17.13 1.32 -13.00
CA LEU A 187 -15.95 1.74 -12.25
C LEU A 187 -16.34 2.26 -10.88
N TRP A 188 -15.71 1.73 -9.83
CA TRP A 188 -15.73 2.28 -8.49
C TRP A 188 -14.35 2.78 -8.10
N VAL A 189 -14.29 4.00 -7.57
CA VAL A 189 -13.09 4.56 -6.94
C VAL A 189 -13.40 4.76 -5.47
N CYS A 190 -12.84 3.90 -4.62
CA CYS A 190 -13.07 3.90 -3.17
C CYS A 190 -12.10 4.85 -2.48
N THR A 191 -12.62 5.73 -1.62
CA THR A 191 -11.82 6.70 -0.87
C THR A 191 -12.46 7.05 0.48
N SER A 192 -11.85 7.93 1.26
CA SER A 192 -12.45 8.47 2.48
C SER A 192 -13.39 9.63 2.17
N ILE A 193 -14.36 9.89 3.06
CA ILE A 193 -15.30 10.99 2.90
C ILE A 193 -14.59 12.37 2.80
N SER A 194 -13.49 12.54 3.53
CA SER A 194 -12.70 13.77 3.48
C SER A 194 -12.01 14.00 2.15
N VAL A 195 -11.45 12.93 1.56
CA VAL A 195 -10.81 12.98 0.24
C VAL A 195 -11.86 13.16 -0.85
N LYS A 196 -13.02 12.49 -0.74
CA LYS A 196 -14.13 12.70 -1.67
C LYS A 196 -14.59 14.14 -1.66
N ALA A 197 -14.79 14.75 -0.48
CA ALA A 197 -15.18 16.16 -0.39
C ALA A 197 -14.16 17.12 -1.02
N ALA A 198 -12.87 16.82 -0.96
CA ALA A 198 -11.83 17.56 -1.66
C ALA A 198 -11.91 17.35 -3.19
N SER A 199 -12.10 16.10 -3.62
CA SER A 199 -12.28 15.72 -5.02
C SER A 199 -13.50 16.40 -5.65
N ASP A 200 -14.61 16.48 -4.92
CA ASP A 200 -15.83 17.16 -5.34
C ASP A 200 -15.56 18.65 -5.61
N ARG A 201 -14.88 19.32 -4.68
CA ARG A 201 -14.53 20.76 -4.83
C ARG A 201 -13.57 21.02 -6.00
N MET A 202 -12.70 20.06 -6.33
CA MET A 202 -11.75 20.16 -7.43
C MET A 202 -12.34 19.70 -8.76
N GLY A 203 -13.58 19.19 -8.79
CA GLY A 203 -14.27 18.73 -9.98
C GLY A 203 -13.83 17.36 -10.49
N TYR A 204 -12.95 16.64 -9.78
CA TYR A 204 -12.47 15.33 -10.20
C TYR A 204 -13.56 14.26 -10.14
N THR A 205 -14.36 14.26 -9.07
CA THR A 205 -15.54 13.38 -8.95
C THR A 205 -16.47 13.55 -10.12
N GLN A 206 -16.80 14.79 -10.48
CA GLN A 206 -17.70 15.07 -11.61
C GLN A 206 -17.16 14.54 -12.93
N ILE A 207 -15.85 14.62 -13.17
CA ILE A 207 -15.23 14.08 -14.40
C ILE A 207 -15.40 12.55 -14.46
N ILE A 208 -15.18 11.87 -13.34
CA ILE A 208 -15.32 10.41 -13.24
C ILE A 208 -16.78 9.99 -13.44
N GLU A 209 -17.71 10.69 -12.78
CA GLU A 209 -19.15 10.39 -12.85
C GLU A 209 -19.72 10.69 -14.25
N ASN A 210 -19.27 11.74 -14.91
CA ASN A 210 -19.65 12.04 -16.29
C ASN A 210 -19.16 10.96 -17.28
N ALA A 211 -18.07 10.25 -16.93
CA ALA A 211 -17.61 9.10 -17.71
C ALA A 211 -18.39 7.81 -17.43
N GLY A 212 -19.27 7.78 -16.41
CA GLY A 212 -20.03 6.61 -15.97
C GLY A 212 -19.42 5.84 -14.80
N GLY A 213 -18.40 6.39 -14.12
CA GLY A 213 -17.82 5.84 -12.90
C GLY A 213 -18.49 6.37 -11.64
N HIS A 214 -18.10 5.82 -10.49
CA HIS A 214 -18.59 6.26 -9.17
C HIS A 214 -17.43 6.45 -8.20
N VAL A 215 -17.41 7.57 -7.48
CA VAL A 215 -16.51 7.78 -6.35
C VAL A 215 -17.29 7.50 -5.08
N VAL A 216 -16.98 6.37 -4.44
CA VAL A 216 -17.64 5.89 -3.22
C VAL A 216 -16.73 6.12 -2.00
N CYS A 217 -17.31 6.41 -0.85
CA CYS A 217 -16.54 6.73 0.34
C CYS A 217 -16.85 5.81 1.52
N ASP A 218 -15.85 5.67 2.40
CA ASP A 218 -15.90 4.91 3.65
C ASP A 218 -16.29 3.44 3.51
N THR A 219 -16.04 2.88 2.32
CA THR A 219 -16.20 1.46 1.99
C THR A 219 -15.14 1.02 0.98
N CYS A 220 -15.06 -0.27 0.71
CA CYS A 220 -14.24 -0.81 -0.37
C CYS A 220 -14.89 -2.08 -0.94
N MET A 221 -14.38 -2.54 -2.09
CA MET A 221 -14.88 -3.73 -2.79
C MET A 221 -14.86 -5.02 -1.94
N VAL A 222 -14.05 -5.07 -0.88
CA VAL A 222 -13.92 -6.26 -0.02
C VAL A 222 -15.07 -6.36 1.00
N VAL A 223 -15.61 -5.22 1.43
CA VAL A 223 -16.62 -5.15 2.51
C VAL A 223 -17.97 -4.61 2.03
N ALA A 224 -18.02 -4.01 0.85
CA ALA A 224 -19.28 -3.56 0.28
C ALA A 224 -20.14 -4.75 -0.14
N PRO A 225 -21.47 -4.73 0.12
CA PRO A 225 -22.38 -5.71 -0.42
C PRO A 225 -22.55 -5.45 -1.93
N ILE A 226 -21.71 -6.12 -2.73
CA ILE A 226 -21.78 -6.07 -4.20
C ILE A 226 -22.62 -7.28 -4.63
N GLU A 227 -23.82 -7.01 -5.14
CA GLU A 227 -24.71 -7.98 -5.78
C GLU A 227 -24.51 -8.04 -7.29
#